data_c04bc425ed6353ac302250c58aef3ed1
#
_entry.id   c04bc425ed6353ac302250c58aef3ed1
#
_cell.length_a   1.000
_cell.length_b   1.000
_cell.length_c   1.000
_cell.angle_alpha   90.00
_cell.angle_beta   90.00
_cell.angle_gamma   90.00
#
_symmetry.space_group_name_H-M   'P 1'
#
loop_
_entity.id
_entity.type
_entity.pdbx_description
1 polymer ?
#
loop_
_entity_poly.entity_id
_entity_poly.type
_entity_poly.pdbx_seq_one_letter_code
_entity_poly.pdbx_strand_id
1 'polypeptide(L)'
;EMRESRGLAYSAWAGLNKPGYADEDYYFISQISSQNDKMLDAINTFNDIINNMPQSETAFKLAKEGMIARLRTDRITKMSVIWSYINAQDLGQTVDSRIKLFNDVQGMTLQDVVDFQQKWIKGRTYSYGILGDKKELDMEALKKIGPVIELTTEDIFGY
;
A
#
# COMPACT_ATOMS: atom_id res chain seq x y z
N GLU A 1 -10.82 -5.96 -6.77
CA GLU A 1 -12.22 -5.92 -6.31
C GLU A 1 -12.87 -4.56 -6.51
N MET A 2 -12.26 -3.46 -6.05
CA MET A 2 -12.84 -2.10 -6.20
C MET A 2 -13.04 -1.67 -7.65
N ARG A 3 -12.10 -2.02 -8.54
CA ARG A 3 -12.14 -1.67 -9.96
C ARG A 3 -13.06 -2.59 -10.76
N GLU A 4 -12.88 -3.90 -10.63
CA GLU A 4 -13.51 -4.88 -11.52
C GLU A 4 -14.89 -5.34 -11.03
N SER A 5 -15.04 -5.61 -9.75
CA SER A 5 -16.28 -6.17 -9.20
C SER A 5 -17.30 -5.11 -8.81
N ARG A 6 -16.85 -3.93 -8.36
CA ARG A 6 -17.73 -2.88 -7.84
C ARG A 6 -17.83 -1.64 -8.72
N GLY A 7 -16.93 -1.49 -9.70
CA GLY A 7 -16.93 -0.34 -10.63
C GLY A 7 -16.76 1.03 -9.94
N LEU A 8 -16.21 1.06 -8.72
CA LEU A 8 -16.08 2.27 -7.89
C LEU A 8 -14.84 3.10 -8.19
N ALA A 9 -13.85 2.51 -8.87
CA ALA A 9 -12.57 3.16 -9.07
C ALA A 9 -12.07 3.00 -10.51
N TYR A 10 -11.52 4.07 -11.07
CA TYR A 10 -10.75 4.03 -12.33
C TYR A 10 -9.41 3.35 -12.12
N SER A 11 -8.76 3.65 -10.99
CA SER A 11 -7.54 2.99 -10.54
C SER A 11 -7.55 2.82 -9.03
N ALA A 12 -6.98 1.73 -8.57
CA ALA A 12 -6.77 1.48 -7.14
C ALA A 12 -5.46 0.70 -6.97
N TRP A 13 -4.65 1.13 -6.02
CA TRP A 13 -3.46 0.41 -5.61
C TRP A 13 -3.24 0.57 -4.11
N ALA A 14 -2.50 -0.36 -3.53
CA ALA A 14 -2.08 -0.30 -2.14
C ALA A 14 -0.71 -0.96 -1.99
N GLY A 15 0.07 -0.52 -1.02
CA GLY A 15 1.37 -1.08 -0.74
C GLY A 15 1.96 -0.62 0.59
N LEU A 16 3.05 -1.26 0.97
CA LEU A 16 3.90 -0.82 2.07
C LEU A 16 5.05 0.00 1.49
N ASN A 17 5.18 1.23 1.94
CA ASN A 17 6.33 2.04 1.63
C ASN A 17 7.48 1.65 2.54
N LYS A 18 8.63 1.35 1.94
CA LYS A 18 9.84 1.00 2.67
C LYS A 18 10.52 2.26 3.17
N PRO A 19 11.09 2.23 4.37
CA PRO A 19 11.95 3.30 4.85
C PRO A 19 13.22 3.43 3.98
N GLY A 20 13.78 4.62 3.95
CA GLY A 20 15.10 4.87 3.36
C GLY A 20 16.24 4.46 4.29
N TYR A 21 16.03 4.62 5.61
CA TYR A 21 17.01 4.35 6.65
C TYR A 21 16.47 3.38 7.71
N ALA A 22 17.38 2.78 8.47
CA ALA A 22 17.07 1.72 9.44
C ALA A 22 16.22 2.18 10.62
N ASP A 23 16.23 3.46 10.94
CA ASP A 23 15.50 4.09 12.04
C ASP A 23 14.14 4.68 11.62
N GLU A 24 13.79 4.59 10.34
CA GLU A 24 12.51 5.04 9.83
C GLU A 24 11.46 3.93 9.85
N ASP A 25 10.19 4.31 9.97
CA ASP A 25 9.07 3.39 9.97
C ASP A 25 8.58 3.02 8.56
N TYR A 26 8.03 1.82 8.44
CA TYR A 26 7.21 1.43 7.31
C TYR A 26 5.84 2.08 7.41
N TYR A 27 5.27 2.53 6.31
CA TYR A 27 3.89 2.97 6.29
C TYR A 27 3.09 2.35 5.15
N PHE A 28 1.85 2.03 5.46
CA PHE A 28 0.90 1.53 4.49
C PHE A 28 0.27 2.72 3.76
N ILE A 29 0.31 2.69 2.45
CA ILE A 29 -0.27 3.72 1.58
C ILE A 29 -1.17 3.08 0.54
N SER A 30 -2.26 3.76 0.21
CA SER A 30 -3.13 3.37 -0.89
C SER A 30 -3.65 4.60 -1.61
N GLN A 31 -4.00 4.42 -2.86
CA GLN A 31 -4.61 5.44 -3.68
C GLN A 31 -5.81 4.84 -4.42
N ILE A 32 -6.87 5.63 -4.49
CA ILE A 32 -8.09 5.30 -5.22
C ILE A 32 -8.46 6.52 -6.04
N SER A 33 -8.67 6.34 -7.34
CA SER A 33 -9.23 7.36 -8.23
C SER A 33 -10.66 6.98 -8.58
N SER A 34 -11.62 7.79 -8.15
CA SER A 34 -13.05 7.57 -8.35
C SER A 34 -13.74 8.86 -8.82
N GLN A 35 -15.00 8.77 -9.17
CA GLN A 35 -15.85 9.95 -9.34
C GLN A 35 -16.11 10.62 -7.98
N ASN A 36 -16.31 11.94 -7.96
CA ASN A 36 -16.51 12.69 -6.72
C ASN A 36 -17.74 12.20 -5.94
N ASP A 37 -18.82 11.90 -6.64
CA ASP A 37 -20.07 11.38 -6.06
C ASP A 37 -19.94 9.94 -5.50
N LYS A 38 -18.86 9.22 -5.83
CA LYS A 38 -18.54 7.88 -5.36
C LYS A 38 -17.47 7.84 -4.27
N MET A 39 -16.99 8.99 -3.83
CA MET A 39 -15.91 9.09 -2.85
C MET A 39 -16.21 8.32 -1.56
N LEU A 40 -17.38 8.50 -0.98
CA LEU A 40 -17.76 7.82 0.27
C LEU A 40 -17.89 6.31 0.11
N ASP A 41 -18.49 5.86 -0.99
CA ASP A 41 -18.58 4.44 -1.32
C ASP A 41 -17.18 3.83 -1.48
N ALA A 42 -16.26 4.57 -2.10
CA ALA A 42 -14.87 4.16 -2.24
C ALA A 42 -14.15 4.08 -0.89
N ILE A 43 -14.29 5.07 -0.02
CA ILE A 43 -13.71 5.07 1.34
C ILE A 43 -14.26 3.90 2.16
N ASN A 44 -15.58 3.72 2.19
CA ASN A 44 -16.22 2.66 2.95
C ASN A 44 -15.81 1.27 2.46
N THR A 45 -15.81 1.08 1.14
CA THR A 45 -15.38 -0.18 0.52
C THR A 45 -13.91 -0.49 0.81
N PHE A 46 -13.05 0.53 0.76
CA PHE A 46 -11.64 0.37 1.07
C PHE A 46 -11.43 -0.02 2.53
N ASN A 47 -12.11 0.66 3.45
CA ASN A 47 -12.07 0.34 4.88
C ASN A 47 -12.59 -1.08 5.16
N ASP A 48 -13.63 -1.51 4.46
CA ASP A 48 -14.14 -2.88 4.56
C ASP A 48 -13.07 -3.89 4.10
N ILE A 49 -12.44 -3.68 2.96
CA ILE A 49 -11.37 -4.56 2.45
C ILE A 49 -10.17 -4.61 3.40
N ILE A 50 -9.76 -3.46 3.97
CA ILE A 50 -8.66 -3.40 4.93
C ILE A 50 -8.99 -4.18 6.20
N ASN A 51 -10.21 -4.07 6.70
CA ASN A 51 -10.61 -4.74 7.94
C ASN A 51 -11.01 -6.20 7.74
N ASN A 52 -11.51 -6.54 6.55
CA ASN A 52 -12.02 -7.85 6.18
C ASN A 52 -11.33 -8.34 4.90
N MET A 53 -10.01 -8.52 4.95
CA MET A 53 -9.20 -8.91 3.78
C MET A 53 -9.78 -10.16 3.10
N PRO A 54 -10.12 -10.09 1.81
CA PRO A 54 -10.54 -11.26 1.05
C PRO A 54 -9.41 -12.31 1.01
N GLN A 55 -9.74 -13.55 1.35
CA GLN A 55 -8.80 -14.67 1.36
C GLN A 55 -9.02 -15.52 0.13
N SER A 56 -7.95 -15.79 -0.62
CA SER A 56 -7.98 -16.64 -1.83
C SER A 56 -6.68 -17.42 -1.96
N GLU A 57 -6.74 -18.70 -1.73
CA GLU A 57 -5.61 -19.62 -1.93
C GLU A 57 -5.06 -19.56 -3.35
N THR A 58 -5.94 -19.46 -4.35
CA THR A 58 -5.54 -19.36 -5.75
C THR A 58 -4.76 -18.07 -6.02
N ALA A 59 -5.26 -16.93 -5.54
CA ALA A 59 -4.58 -15.65 -5.72
C ALA A 59 -3.23 -15.62 -4.96
N PHE A 60 -3.20 -16.16 -3.74
CA PHE A 60 -1.98 -16.28 -2.96
C PHE A 60 -0.93 -17.13 -3.69
N LYS A 61 -1.31 -18.30 -4.19
CA LYS A 61 -0.41 -19.20 -4.93
C LYS A 61 0.17 -18.53 -6.17
N LEU A 62 -0.66 -17.88 -6.97
CA LEU A 62 -0.21 -17.13 -8.16
C LEU A 62 0.76 -15.99 -7.79
N ALA A 63 0.46 -15.23 -6.74
CA ALA A 63 1.33 -14.14 -6.26
C ALA A 63 2.68 -14.66 -5.77
N LYS A 64 2.68 -15.77 -4.99
CA LYS A 64 3.87 -16.43 -4.49
C LYS A 64 4.76 -16.96 -5.62
N GLU A 65 4.18 -17.67 -6.59
CA GLU A 65 4.88 -18.19 -7.76
C GLU A 65 5.47 -17.04 -8.60
N GLY A 66 4.69 -15.97 -8.82
CA GLY A 66 5.15 -14.78 -9.53
C GLY A 66 6.31 -14.10 -8.84
N MET A 67 6.29 -13.98 -7.50
CA MET A 67 7.39 -13.40 -6.73
C MET A 67 8.65 -14.27 -6.82
N ILE A 68 8.54 -15.58 -6.68
CA ILE A 68 9.67 -16.51 -6.82
C ILE A 68 10.27 -16.41 -8.22
N ALA A 69 9.43 -16.41 -9.26
CA ALA A 69 9.89 -16.28 -10.64
C ALA A 69 10.63 -14.96 -10.86
N ARG A 70 10.09 -13.85 -10.35
CA ARG A 70 10.74 -12.54 -10.41
C ARG A 70 12.10 -12.55 -9.73
N LEU A 71 12.19 -13.04 -8.49
CA LEU A 71 13.45 -13.09 -7.74
C LEU A 71 14.52 -13.96 -8.43
N ARG A 72 14.11 -15.03 -9.15
CA ARG A 72 15.02 -15.87 -9.94
C ARG A 72 15.55 -15.21 -11.20
N THR A 73 14.76 -14.34 -11.81
CA THR A 73 15.09 -13.71 -13.10
C THR A 73 15.69 -12.32 -12.95
N ASP A 74 15.43 -11.67 -11.83
CA ASP A 74 15.91 -10.31 -11.56
C ASP A 74 17.43 -10.27 -11.46
N ARG A 75 18.05 -9.33 -12.15
CA ARG A 75 19.51 -9.15 -12.18
C ARG A 75 19.86 -7.71 -11.81
N ILE A 76 20.73 -7.58 -10.83
CA ILE A 76 21.36 -6.29 -10.56
C ILE A 76 22.56 -6.15 -11.47
N THR A 77 22.59 -5.10 -12.26
CA THR A 77 23.66 -4.86 -13.22
C THR A 77 24.18 -3.43 -13.12
N LYS A 78 25.44 -3.22 -13.53
CA LYS A 78 26.07 -1.90 -13.66
C LYS A 78 25.98 -1.07 -12.36
N MET A 79 25.58 0.18 -12.48
CA MET A 79 25.44 1.10 -11.35
C MET A 79 24.42 0.65 -10.28
N SER A 80 23.44 -0.15 -10.66
CA SER A 80 22.46 -0.68 -9.69
C SER A 80 23.11 -1.56 -8.62
N VAL A 81 24.29 -2.15 -8.88
CA VAL A 81 25.06 -2.91 -7.87
C VAL A 81 25.46 -1.98 -6.71
N ILE A 82 26.00 -0.80 -7.04
CA ILE A 82 26.46 0.18 -6.05
C ILE A 82 25.28 0.70 -5.25
N TRP A 83 24.20 1.11 -5.91
CA TRP A 83 23.00 1.60 -5.24
C TRP A 83 22.34 0.54 -4.36
N SER A 84 22.32 -0.72 -4.79
CA SER A 84 21.79 -1.81 -3.95
C SER A 84 22.64 -2.03 -2.70
N TYR A 85 23.95 -1.87 -2.79
CA TYR A 85 24.85 -1.96 -1.66
C TYR A 85 24.65 -0.79 -0.68
N ILE A 86 24.61 0.44 -1.18
CA ILE A 86 24.36 1.64 -0.36
C ILE A 86 23.02 1.52 0.36
N ASN A 87 21.93 1.19 -0.35
CA ASN A 87 20.62 1.01 0.25
C ASN A 87 20.58 -0.09 1.31
N ALA A 88 21.33 -1.17 1.11
CA ALA A 88 21.43 -2.21 2.14
C ALA A 88 22.13 -1.69 3.40
N GLN A 89 23.18 -0.89 3.25
CA GLN A 89 23.87 -0.27 4.39
C GLN A 89 22.98 0.73 5.13
N ASP A 90 22.29 1.61 4.40
CA ASP A 90 21.34 2.60 4.98
C ASP A 90 20.25 1.93 5.80
N LEU A 91 19.84 0.72 5.41
CA LEU A 91 18.89 -0.13 6.13
C LEU A 91 19.54 -1.02 7.21
N GLY A 92 20.82 -0.84 7.51
CA GLY A 92 21.53 -1.64 8.50
C GLY A 92 21.71 -3.13 8.10
N GLN A 93 21.60 -3.45 6.81
CA GLN A 93 21.69 -4.81 6.31
C GLN A 93 23.13 -5.14 5.90
N THR A 94 23.60 -6.33 6.26
CA THR A 94 24.96 -6.82 5.92
C THR A 94 24.98 -7.70 4.68
N VAL A 95 23.81 -8.09 4.18
CA VAL A 95 23.65 -8.97 3.00
C VAL A 95 22.51 -8.46 2.13
N ASP A 96 22.48 -8.90 0.88
CA ASP A 96 21.38 -8.60 -0.04
C ASP A 96 20.05 -9.16 0.50
N SER A 97 19.10 -8.26 0.80
CA SER A 97 17.79 -8.61 1.36
C SER A 97 16.99 -9.60 0.50
N ARG A 98 17.30 -9.70 -0.80
CA ARG A 98 16.62 -10.63 -1.71
C ARG A 98 16.93 -12.09 -1.39
N ILE A 99 18.10 -12.38 -0.77
CA ILE A 99 18.45 -13.73 -0.34
C ILE A 99 17.46 -14.18 0.75
N LYS A 100 17.26 -13.33 1.76
CA LYS A 100 16.30 -13.61 2.84
C LYS A 100 14.89 -13.71 2.28
N LEU A 101 14.48 -12.75 1.46
CA LEU A 101 13.15 -12.74 0.84
C LEU A 101 12.89 -14.01 0.02
N PHE A 102 13.88 -14.46 -0.79
CA PHE A 102 13.75 -15.68 -1.59
C PHE A 102 13.56 -16.93 -0.72
N ASN A 103 14.26 -17.02 0.39
CA ASN A 103 14.14 -18.14 1.32
C ASN A 103 12.79 -18.11 2.06
N ASP A 104 12.41 -16.95 2.57
CA ASP A 104 11.17 -16.77 3.35
C ASP A 104 9.93 -17.05 2.49
N VAL A 105 9.88 -16.52 1.26
CA VAL A 105 8.69 -16.65 0.40
C VAL A 105 8.39 -18.10 0.04
N GLN A 106 9.40 -18.97 -0.02
CA GLN A 106 9.18 -20.40 -0.31
C GLN A 106 8.37 -21.10 0.78
N GLY A 107 8.59 -20.76 2.04
CA GLY A 107 7.85 -21.31 3.18
C GLY A 107 6.56 -20.60 3.51
N MET A 108 6.31 -19.39 2.95
CA MET A 108 5.17 -18.55 3.28
C MET A 108 3.83 -19.19 2.93
N THR A 109 2.85 -19.04 3.81
CA THR A 109 1.47 -19.53 3.68
C THR A 109 0.50 -18.35 3.56
N LEU A 110 -0.74 -18.61 3.14
CA LEU A 110 -1.80 -17.60 3.18
C LEU A 110 -2.05 -17.12 4.62
N GLN A 111 -1.93 -18.02 5.60
CA GLN A 111 -2.11 -17.65 7.01
C GLN A 111 -1.09 -16.61 7.48
N ASP A 112 0.16 -16.68 7.04
CA ASP A 112 1.18 -15.68 7.37
C ASP A 112 0.79 -14.28 6.86
N VAL A 113 0.17 -14.21 5.67
CA VAL A 113 -0.35 -12.95 5.11
C VAL A 113 -1.54 -12.44 5.91
N VAL A 114 -2.45 -13.34 6.32
CA VAL A 114 -3.61 -13.00 7.17
C VAL A 114 -3.14 -12.47 8.52
N ASP A 115 -2.19 -13.14 9.16
CA ASP A 115 -1.65 -12.74 10.45
C ASP A 115 -0.94 -11.37 10.39
N PHE A 116 -0.19 -11.14 9.31
CA PHE A 116 0.42 -9.84 9.05
C PHE A 116 -0.63 -8.74 8.92
N GLN A 117 -1.67 -8.96 8.12
CA GLN A 117 -2.75 -8.00 7.92
C GLN A 117 -3.48 -7.70 9.25
N GLN A 118 -3.80 -8.73 10.03
CA GLN A 118 -4.49 -8.57 11.31
C GLN A 118 -3.64 -7.80 12.33
N LYS A 119 -2.34 -8.07 12.37
CA LYS A 119 -1.42 -7.45 13.33
C LYS A 119 -1.08 -6.01 12.98
N TRP A 120 -0.88 -5.70 11.71
CA TRP A 120 -0.25 -4.46 11.30
C TRP A 120 -1.16 -3.49 10.54
N ILE A 121 -2.24 -3.98 9.92
CA ILE A 121 -3.09 -3.19 9.04
C ILE A 121 -4.49 -3.02 9.61
N LYS A 122 -5.13 -4.11 10.02
CA LYS A 122 -6.50 -4.11 10.53
C LYS A 122 -6.66 -3.22 11.76
N GLY A 123 -7.74 -2.43 11.80
CA GLY A 123 -8.11 -1.63 12.97
C GLY A 123 -7.18 -0.44 13.25
N ARG A 124 -6.31 -0.08 12.31
CA ARG A 124 -5.46 1.12 12.44
C ARG A 124 -6.25 2.38 12.08
N THR A 125 -5.81 3.51 12.64
CA THR A 125 -6.30 4.83 12.24
C THR A 125 -5.55 5.28 11.00
N TYR A 126 -6.29 5.72 9.99
CA TYR A 126 -5.74 6.22 8.72
C TYR A 126 -6.01 7.71 8.55
N SER A 127 -5.06 8.40 7.96
CA SER A 127 -5.26 9.76 7.44
C SER A 127 -5.66 9.69 5.98
N TYR A 128 -6.63 10.49 5.57
CA TYR A 128 -7.14 10.54 4.20
C TYR A 128 -6.71 11.84 3.54
N GLY A 129 -5.95 11.75 2.44
CA GLY A 129 -5.73 12.86 1.54
C GLY A 129 -6.76 12.80 0.41
N ILE A 130 -7.59 13.83 0.26
CA ILE A 130 -8.65 13.87 -0.74
C ILE A 130 -8.39 15.05 -1.68
N LEU A 131 -8.36 14.76 -2.97
CA LEU A 131 -8.28 15.75 -4.05
C LEU A 131 -9.51 15.62 -4.93
N GLY A 132 -10.30 16.68 -5.05
CA GLY A 132 -11.52 16.69 -5.84
C GLY A 132 -12.18 18.06 -5.89
N ASP A 133 -13.25 18.20 -6.67
CA ASP A 133 -14.04 19.43 -6.67
C ASP A 133 -14.89 19.49 -5.39
N LYS A 134 -14.58 20.44 -4.52
CA LYS A 134 -15.29 20.64 -3.24
C LYS A 134 -16.80 20.77 -3.38
N LYS A 135 -17.29 21.29 -4.52
CA LYS A 135 -18.73 21.47 -4.77
C LYS A 135 -19.46 20.13 -4.98
N GLU A 136 -18.72 19.11 -5.38
CA GLU A 136 -19.23 17.77 -5.67
C GLU A 136 -18.93 16.76 -4.55
N LEU A 137 -18.14 17.17 -3.53
CA LEU A 137 -17.80 16.33 -2.38
C LEU A 137 -18.83 16.49 -1.27
N ASP A 138 -19.25 15.39 -0.67
CA ASP A 138 -20.09 15.41 0.54
C ASP A 138 -19.23 15.73 1.77
N MET A 139 -19.02 17.02 2.02
CA MET A 139 -18.22 17.52 3.13
C MET A 139 -18.81 17.16 4.50
N GLU A 140 -20.14 17.06 4.62
CA GLU A 140 -20.78 16.70 5.88
C GLU A 140 -20.56 15.22 6.22
N ALA A 141 -20.55 14.36 5.24
CA ALA A 141 -20.20 12.97 5.45
C ALA A 141 -18.70 12.77 5.76
N LEU A 142 -17.81 13.55 5.16
CA LEU A 142 -16.38 13.55 5.52
C LEU A 142 -16.15 13.93 6.97
N LYS A 143 -16.83 14.97 7.47
CA LYS A 143 -16.74 15.38 8.88
C LYS A 143 -17.18 14.30 9.87
N LYS A 144 -18.03 13.36 9.45
CA LYS A 144 -18.43 12.21 10.28
C LYS A 144 -17.33 11.13 10.36
N ILE A 145 -16.44 11.07 9.37
CA ILE A 145 -15.30 10.16 9.36
C ILE A 145 -14.20 10.68 10.29
N GLY A 146 -13.97 11.99 10.27
CA GLY A 146 -12.96 12.62 11.11
C GLY A 146 -12.86 14.13 10.91
N PRO A 147 -11.98 14.81 11.63
CA PRO A 147 -11.73 16.24 11.44
C PRO A 147 -11.21 16.50 10.03
N VAL A 148 -11.81 17.49 9.36
CA VAL A 148 -11.44 17.89 7.99
C VAL A 148 -10.59 19.15 8.05
N ILE A 149 -9.42 19.12 7.46
CA ILE A 149 -8.52 20.23 7.26
C ILE A 149 -8.46 20.51 5.76
N GLU A 150 -8.90 21.70 5.36
CA GLU A 150 -8.80 22.12 3.96
C GLU A 150 -7.43 22.78 3.76
N LEU A 151 -6.71 22.32 2.74
CA LEU A 151 -5.41 22.84 2.36
C LEU A 151 -5.53 23.70 1.11
N THR A 152 -4.92 24.85 1.12
CA THR A 152 -4.77 25.73 -0.06
C THR A 152 -3.52 25.36 -0.85
N THR A 153 -3.41 25.89 -2.06
CA THR A 153 -2.18 25.75 -2.87
C THR A 153 -0.97 26.31 -2.13
N GLU A 154 -1.15 27.42 -1.39
CA GLU A 154 -0.10 28.02 -0.58
C GLU A 154 0.34 27.10 0.58
N ASP A 155 -0.61 26.44 1.25
CA ASP A 155 -0.29 25.49 2.33
C ASP A 155 0.54 24.29 1.82
N ILE A 156 0.31 23.88 0.56
CA ILE A 156 0.97 22.71 -0.01
C ILE A 156 2.34 23.07 -0.61
N PHE A 157 2.43 24.19 -1.32
CA PHE A 157 3.60 24.54 -2.13
C PHE A 157 4.43 25.71 -1.57
N GLY A 158 3.90 26.48 -0.59
CA GLY A 158 4.59 27.60 0.04
C GLY A 158 4.65 28.87 -0.81
N TYR A 159 3.83 28.99 -1.86
CA TYR A 159 3.74 30.17 -2.73
C TYR A 159 2.33 30.36 -3.27
#